data_2337711ce13d550d5e23819d2476e33f
#
_entry.id   2337711ce13d550d5e23819d2476e33f
#
_cell.length_a   1.000
_cell.length_b   1.000
_cell.length_c   1.000
_cell.angle_alpha   90.00
_cell.angle_beta   90.00
_cell.angle_gamma   90.00
#
_symmetry.space_group_name_H-M   'P 1'
#
loop_
_entity.id
_entity.type
_entity.pdbx_description
1 polymer ?
#
loop_
_entity_poly.entity_id
_entity_poly.type
_entity_poly.pdbx_seq_one_letter_code
_entity_poly.pdbx_strand_id
1 'polypeptide(L)'
;MKISISGVRGVYGQDLNLHEVNRFACLFARFIKSGKCVIARDTRQSSTIIAQVVTASLMAEGINVYDLGIAPTPAAFREARTYGAGIIITASHNPLEWNGLKFIIDGRGLFEQELEIMLKIEGNHLGKFGSDFQISSNYIDVIADVARSANAAVKIGIDLAGGAACGYAERLFKKLGHTYYSVNGIAGISSRGPDPTADDLADLRGLVTGNKLDHGFALDLDADRLVVVNSKGEKLNPDATLLLCIARALEIGLKKFVTSIDTSVAIEKYIYQNNGRVVAYSKVGEANVVSKMLDVNADAGGEGSSAGFIMPKINMCRDGLLAAATISTLDKKIVEDCLNFASQFKQIRSKIPANSSLHRAVIEKLPDIFKGDSYSILTEDGVKAIIDEESWVLVRPSNTEHAIRISVESKSEKALAIYKKASEKVQTLYDHVR
;
A
#
# COMPACT_ATOMS: atom_id res chain seq x y z
N MET A 1 -12.73 -14.88 -8.35
CA MET A 1 -11.60 -14.06 -8.84
C MET A 1 -12.00 -12.58 -8.86
N LYS A 2 -11.11 -11.68 -8.43
CA LYS A 2 -11.31 -10.22 -8.44
C LYS A 2 -10.38 -9.59 -9.46
N ILE A 3 -10.91 -8.72 -10.31
CA ILE A 3 -10.15 -7.94 -11.30
C ILE A 3 -10.29 -6.48 -10.93
N SER A 4 -9.18 -5.77 -10.77
CA SER A 4 -9.16 -4.35 -10.42
C SER A 4 -7.83 -3.72 -10.89
N ILE A 5 -7.71 -2.41 -10.74
CA ILE A 5 -6.44 -1.68 -10.98
C ILE A 5 -5.28 -2.18 -10.10
N SER A 6 -5.57 -2.88 -8.99
CA SER A 6 -4.54 -3.52 -8.16
C SER A 6 -4.12 -4.91 -8.67
N GLY A 7 -4.61 -5.33 -9.83
CA GLY A 7 -4.33 -6.61 -10.45
C GLY A 7 -5.48 -7.60 -10.39
N VAL A 8 -5.17 -8.83 -10.78
CA VAL A 8 -6.09 -9.98 -10.76
C VAL A 8 -5.73 -10.85 -9.56
N ARG A 9 -6.69 -11.17 -8.71
CA ARG A 9 -6.48 -11.99 -7.50
C ARG A 9 -7.58 -13.02 -7.33
N GLY A 10 -7.22 -14.19 -6.83
CA GLY A 10 -8.18 -15.26 -6.53
C GLY A 10 -7.60 -16.34 -5.64
N VAL A 11 -8.42 -17.26 -5.18
CA VAL A 11 -8.00 -18.46 -4.47
C VAL A 11 -7.44 -19.45 -5.51
N TYR A 12 -6.14 -19.77 -5.35
CA TYR A 12 -5.46 -20.65 -6.29
C TYR A 12 -6.08 -22.05 -6.30
N GLY A 13 -6.35 -22.57 -7.51
CA GLY A 13 -7.02 -23.85 -7.71
C GLY A 13 -8.55 -23.78 -7.66
N GLN A 14 -9.13 -22.66 -7.30
CA GLN A 14 -10.59 -22.43 -7.33
C GLN A 14 -10.96 -21.48 -8.47
N ASP A 15 -10.85 -20.19 -8.26
CA ASP A 15 -11.21 -19.15 -9.23
C ASP A 15 -9.98 -18.54 -9.93
N LEU A 16 -8.76 -18.73 -9.41
CA LEU A 16 -7.49 -18.46 -10.08
C LEU A 16 -6.78 -19.79 -10.37
N ASN A 17 -6.74 -20.19 -11.62
CA ASN A 17 -6.06 -21.41 -12.09
C ASN A 17 -5.03 -21.08 -13.18
N LEU A 18 -4.24 -22.07 -13.64
CA LEU A 18 -3.17 -21.84 -14.62
C LEU A 18 -3.70 -21.36 -15.98
N HIS A 19 -4.93 -21.71 -16.35
CA HIS A 19 -5.56 -21.20 -17.57
C HIS A 19 -5.81 -19.69 -17.48
N GLU A 20 -6.36 -19.22 -16.35
CA GLU A 20 -6.55 -17.79 -16.12
C GLU A 20 -5.22 -17.04 -16.02
N VAL A 21 -4.21 -17.62 -15.36
CA VAL A 21 -2.84 -17.06 -15.32
C VAL A 21 -2.29 -16.86 -16.73
N ASN A 22 -2.34 -17.90 -17.57
CA ASN A 22 -1.91 -17.83 -18.96
C ASN A 22 -2.69 -16.74 -19.74
N ARG A 23 -4.02 -16.74 -19.61
CA ARG A 23 -4.88 -15.76 -20.26
C ARG A 23 -4.46 -14.32 -19.95
N PHE A 24 -4.31 -13.98 -18.67
CA PHE A 24 -3.94 -12.63 -18.26
C PHE A 24 -2.50 -12.27 -18.64
N ALA A 25 -1.56 -13.22 -18.58
CA ALA A 25 -0.19 -12.98 -19.03
C ALA A 25 -0.11 -12.70 -20.53
N CYS A 26 -0.87 -13.43 -21.36
CA CYS A 26 -0.95 -13.18 -22.81
C CYS A 26 -1.64 -11.83 -23.11
N LEU A 27 -2.74 -11.48 -22.42
CA LEU A 27 -3.39 -10.18 -22.59
C LEU A 27 -2.42 -9.04 -22.26
N PHE A 28 -1.67 -9.16 -21.17
CA PHE A 28 -0.69 -8.15 -20.78
C PHE A 28 0.48 -8.08 -21.77
N ALA A 29 0.99 -9.22 -22.26
CA ALA A 29 2.04 -9.28 -23.28
C ALA A 29 1.66 -8.52 -24.56
N ARG A 30 0.41 -8.66 -25.00
CA ARG A 30 -0.13 -7.96 -26.19
C ARG A 30 -0.40 -6.48 -25.91
N PHE A 31 -0.65 -6.11 -24.66
CA PHE A 31 -0.88 -4.73 -24.26
C PHE A 31 0.40 -3.92 -24.20
N ILE A 32 1.51 -4.50 -23.73
CA ILE A 32 2.79 -3.78 -23.58
C ILE A 32 3.49 -3.56 -24.93
N LYS A 33 4.24 -2.44 -25.03
CA LYS A 33 4.97 -2.08 -26.26
C LYS A 33 6.47 -2.35 -26.15
N SER A 34 6.97 -2.62 -24.94
CA SER A 34 8.40 -2.65 -24.66
C SER A 34 9.13 -3.87 -25.21
N GLY A 35 8.43 -4.95 -25.55
CA GLY A 35 9.06 -6.24 -25.89
C GLY A 35 9.85 -6.88 -24.72
N LYS A 36 9.78 -6.30 -23.54
CA LYS A 36 10.47 -6.70 -22.30
C LYS A 36 9.51 -6.64 -21.13
N CYS A 37 9.64 -7.60 -20.20
CA CYS A 37 8.83 -7.62 -18.98
C CYS A 37 9.65 -8.14 -17.81
N VAL A 38 9.67 -7.40 -16.71
CA VAL A 38 10.22 -7.88 -15.43
C VAL A 38 9.21 -8.78 -14.76
N ILE A 39 9.64 -9.88 -14.18
CA ILE A 39 8.81 -10.67 -13.28
C ILE A 39 9.42 -10.74 -11.89
N ALA A 40 8.56 -10.78 -10.88
CA ALA A 40 8.93 -11.05 -9.49
C ALA A 40 7.80 -11.82 -8.80
N ARG A 41 8.10 -12.48 -7.71
CA ARG A 41 7.10 -13.21 -6.93
C ARG A 41 7.31 -13.07 -5.43
N ASP A 42 6.23 -13.22 -4.69
CA ASP A 42 6.28 -13.42 -3.24
C ASP A 42 6.58 -14.91 -2.90
N THR A 43 6.46 -15.26 -1.64
CA THR A 43 6.83 -16.57 -1.10
C THR A 43 5.66 -17.55 -0.97
N ARG A 44 4.47 -17.25 -1.53
CA ARG A 44 3.32 -18.17 -1.53
C ARG A 44 3.68 -19.45 -2.25
N GLN A 45 3.17 -20.59 -1.77
CA GLN A 45 3.47 -21.90 -2.36
C GLN A 45 3.14 -21.98 -3.86
N SER A 46 2.04 -21.34 -4.29
CA SER A 46 1.65 -21.31 -5.70
C SER A 46 2.45 -20.32 -6.56
N SER A 47 3.21 -19.40 -5.96
CA SER A 47 3.90 -18.33 -6.71
C SER A 47 4.94 -18.86 -7.69
N THR A 48 5.64 -19.95 -7.34
CA THR A 48 6.65 -20.55 -8.23
C THR A 48 6.03 -21.12 -9.51
N ILE A 49 4.95 -21.90 -9.39
CA ILE A 49 4.31 -22.49 -10.57
C ILE A 49 3.60 -21.43 -11.42
N ILE A 50 3.00 -20.41 -10.78
CA ILE A 50 2.40 -19.28 -11.49
C ILE A 50 3.49 -18.52 -12.27
N ALA A 51 4.67 -18.26 -11.68
CA ALA A 51 5.78 -17.58 -12.34
C ALA A 51 6.25 -18.33 -13.59
N GLN A 52 6.33 -19.67 -13.54
CA GLN A 52 6.69 -20.49 -14.72
C GLN A 52 5.66 -20.32 -15.85
N VAL A 53 4.36 -20.32 -15.54
CA VAL A 53 3.31 -20.11 -16.56
C VAL A 53 3.37 -18.68 -17.12
N VAL A 54 3.54 -17.67 -16.27
CA VAL A 54 3.70 -16.27 -16.70
C VAL A 54 4.91 -16.13 -17.64
N THR A 55 6.07 -16.69 -17.28
CA THR A 55 7.27 -16.66 -18.09
C THR A 55 7.04 -17.31 -19.45
N ALA A 56 6.50 -18.53 -19.47
CA ALA A 56 6.22 -19.25 -20.72
C ALA A 56 5.23 -18.50 -21.61
N SER A 57 4.17 -17.92 -21.02
CA SER A 57 3.16 -17.15 -21.74
C SER A 57 3.75 -15.87 -22.37
N LEU A 58 4.55 -15.12 -21.60
CA LEU A 58 5.22 -13.92 -22.09
C LEU A 58 6.19 -14.23 -23.24
N MET A 59 7.01 -15.29 -23.08
CA MET A 59 7.94 -15.74 -24.12
C MET A 59 7.22 -16.18 -25.38
N ALA A 60 6.10 -16.91 -25.26
CA ALA A 60 5.27 -17.33 -26.37
C ALA A 60 4.68 -16.13 -27.17
N GLU A 61 4.42 -15.01 -26.47
CA GLU A 61 3.98 -13.75 -27.08
C GLU A 61 5.16 -12.84 -27.52
N GLY A 62 6.39 -13.37 -27.58
CA GLY A 62 7.58 -12.67 -28.08
C GLY A 62 8.24 -11.70 -27.08
N ILE A 63 7.86 -11.73 -25.83
CA ILE A 63 8.37 -10.83 -24.79
C ILE A 63 9.63 -11.46 -24.14
N ASN A 64 10.70 -10.69 -24.04
CA ASN A 64 11.85 -11.05 -23.22
C ASN A 64 11.53 -10.86 -21.74
N VAL A 65 11.72 -11.91 -20.95
CA VAL A 65 11.42 -11.93 -19.52
C VAL A 65 12.70 -11.69 -18.71
N TYR A 66 12.61 -10.82 -17.71
CA TYR A 66 13.69 -10.48 -16.79
C TYR A 66 13.25 -10.83 -15.37
N ASP A 67 13.70 -12.00 -14.89
CA ASP A 67 13.23 -12.58 -13.63
C ASP A 67 14.09 -12.14 -12.43
N LEU A 68 13.45 -11.49 -11.45
CA LEU A 68 14.03 -11.13 -10.15
C LEU A 68 13.93 -12.28 -9.12
N GLY A 69 13.19 -13.34 -9.42
CA GLY A 69 12.88 -14.39 -8.45
C GLY A 69 11.97 -13.91 -7.32
N ILE A 70 12.30 -14.29 -6.08
CA ILE A 70 11.62 -13.75 -4.89
C ILE A 70 12.13 -12.33 -4.65
N ALA A 71 11.27 -11.34 -4.83
CA ALA A 71 11.64 -9.94 -4.66
C ALA A 71 10.43 -9.09 -4.19
N PRO A 72 10.66 -8.04 -3.37
CA PRO A 72 9.64 -7.09 -2.96
C PRO A 72 8.95 -6.44 -4.15
N THR A 73 7.65 -6.18 -4.03
CA THR A 73 6.87 -5.40 -5.00
C THR A 73 7.60 -4.12 -5.45
N PRO A 74 8.15 -3.28 -4.55
CA PRO A 74 8.86 -2.06 -4.96
C PRO A 74 10.11 -2.32 -5.83
N ALA A 75 10.81 -3.44 -5.62
CA ALA A 75 11.97 -3.79 -6.46
C ALA A 75 11.55 -4.05 -7.92
N ALA A 76 10.43 -4.77 -8.14
CA ALA A 76 9.89 -4.99 -9.47
C ALA A 76 9.38 -3.70 -10.13
N PHE A 77 8.72 -2.82 -9.37
CA PHE A 77 8.30 -1.51 -9.86
C PHE A 77 9.48 -0.67 -10.34
N ARG A 78 10.58 -0.72 -9.58
CA ARG A 78 11.79 -0.01 -9.95
C ARG A 78 12.42 -0.53 -11.25
N GLU A 79 12.58 -1.85 -11.38
CA GLU A 79 13.14 -2.44 -12.60
C GLU A 79 12.23 -2.24 -13.81
N ALA A 80 10.91 -2.24 -13.63
CA ALA A 80 9.97 -1.97 -14.71
C ALA A 80 10.12 -0.55 -15.32
N ARG A 81 10.75 0.40 -14.63
CA ARG A 81 11.14 1.69 -15.24
C ARG A 81 12.18 1.52 -16.34
N THR A 82 13.09 0.56 -16.17
CA THR A 82 14.16 0.29 -17.14
C THR A 82 13.68 -0.60 -18.28
N TYR A 83 12.85 -1.60 -17.95
CA TYR A 83 12.40 -2.59 -18.93
C TYR A 83 11.04 -2.25 -19.57
N GLY A 84 10.34 -1.24 -19.07
CA GLY A 84 9.06 -0.73 -19.61
C GLY A 84 7.83 -1.45 -19.07
N ALA A 85 7.92 -2.70 -18.62
CA ALA A 85 6.78 -3.44 -18.09
C ALA A 85 7.19 -4.44 -17.00
N GLY A 86 6.22 -4.87 -16.18
CA GLY A 86 6.44 -5.91 -15.17
C GLY A 86 5.16 -6.62 -14.74
N ILE A 87 5.32 -7.86 -14.26
CA ILE A 87 4.28 -8.63 -13.57
C ILE A 87 4.82 -9.10 -12.22
N ILE A 88 4.06 -8.83 -11.15
CA ILE A 88 4.35 -9.40 -9.83
C ILE A 88 3.34 -10.47 -9.51
N ILE A 89 3.83 -11.63 -9.14
CA ILE A 89 3.03 -12.77 -8.70
C ILE A 89 2.85 -12.66 -7.18
N THR A 90 1.72 -12.12 -6.76
CA THR A 90 1.38 -11.90 -5.35
C THR A 90 -0.11 -11.64 -5.17
N ALA A 91 -0.62 -11.89 -3.98
CA ALA A 91 -1.89 -11.37 -3.52
C ALA A 91 -1.71 -10.41 -2.33
N SER A 92 -0.48 -9.86 -2.11
CA SER A 92 -0.13 -8.94 -1.01
C SER A 92 -0.57 -9.51 0.35
N HIS A 93 -1.39 -8.79 1.10
CA HIS A 93 -1.87 -9.13 2.44
C HIS A 93 -3.05 -10.13 2.48
N ASN A 94 -3.57 -10.58 1.33
CA ASN A 94 -4.64 -11.60 1.32
C ASN A 94 -4.15 -12.93 1.94
N PRO A 95 -5.05 -13.80 2.46
CA PRO A 95 -4.70 -15.11 2.98
C PRO A 95 -3.79 -15.93 2.05
N LEU A 96 -3.05 -16.89 2.59
CA LEU A 96 -1.97 -17.60 1.86
C LEU A 96 -2.47 -18.43 0.67
N GLU A 97 -3.72 -18.90 0.70
CA GLU A 97 -4.36 -19.62 -0.40
C GLU A 97 -4.72 -18.74 -1.61
N TRP A 98 -4.72 -17.43 -1.43
CA TRP A 98 -4.87 -16.47 -2.53
C TRP A 98 -3.54 -16.30 -3.28
N ASN A 99 -3.65 -15.98 -4.57
CA ASN A 99 -2.54 -15.47 -5.36
C ASN A 99 -3.06 -14.51 -6.44
N GLY A 100 -2.17 -13.93 -7.25
CA GLY A 100 -2.59 -12.98 -8.27
C GLY A 100 -1.46 -12.48 -9.15
N LEU A 101 -1.83 -11.63 -10.09
CA LEU A 101 -0.93 -10.93 -10.99
C LEU A 101 -1.16 -9.42 -10.84
N LYS A 102 -0.12 -8.68 -10.47
CA LYS A 102 -0.10 -7.22 -10.42
C LYS A 102 0.68 -6.73 -11.64
N PHE A 103 0.08 -5.88 -12.45
CA PHE A 103 0.66 -5.41 -13.72
C PHE A 103 1.31 -4.04 -13.56
N ILE A 104 2.46 -3.85 -14.17
CA ILE A 104 3.27 -2.64 -14.08
C ILE A 104 3.61 -2.15 -15.49
N ILE A 105 3.45 -0.85 -15.71
CA ILE A 105 3.88 -0.14 -16.93
C ILE A 105 4.75 1.04 -16.51
N ASP A 106 5.93 1.16 -17.08
CA ASP A 106 6.86 2.28 -16.85
C ASP A 106 7.10 2.58 -15.35
N GLY A 107 7.10 1.52 -14.52
CA GLY A 107 7.33 1.61 -13.08
C GLY A 107 6.12 2.06 -12.25
N ARG A 108 4.89 2.03 -12.78
CA ARG A 108 3.63 2.25 -12.06
C ARG A 108 2.60 1.16 -12.34
N GLY A 109 1.61 1.02 -11.48
CA GLY A 109 0.44 0.17 -11.74
C GLY A 109 -0.39 0.66 -12.93
N LEU A 110 -1.24 -0.20 -13.49
CA LEU A 110 -2.20 0.18 -14.52
C LEU A 110 -3.25 1.17 -13.96
N PHE A 111 -3.66 2.12 -14.79
CA PHE A 111 -4.86 2.92 -14.57
C PHE A 111 -6.11 2.19 -15.09
N GLU A 112 -7.28 2.65 -14.66
CA GLU A 112 -8.55 1.99 -14.97
C GLU A 112 -8.78 1.83 -16.49
N GLN A 113 -8.53 2.87 -17.27
CA GLN A 113 -8.64 2.83 -18.73
C GLN A 113 -7.67 1.84 -19.39
N GLU A 114 -6.43 1.75 -18.87
CA GLU A 114 -5.41 0.82 -19.36
C GLU A 114 -5.82 -0.63 -19.08
N LEU A 115 -6.35 -0.90 -17.88
CA LEU A 115 -6.90 -2.20 -17.53
C LEU A 115 -8.06 -2.59 -18.44
N GLU A 116 -8.99 -1.67 -18.71
CA GLU A 116 -10.11 -1.93 -19.62
C GLU A 116 -9.65 -2.24 -21.06
N ILE A 117 -8.65 -1.52 -21.55
CA ILE A 117 -8.05 -1.77 -22.88
C ILE A 117 -7.38 -3.14 -22.90
N MET A 118 -6.54 -3.45 -21.89
CA MET A 118 -5.85 -4.73 -21.77
C MET A 118 -6.84 -5.91 -21.80
N LEU A 119 -7.95 -5.81 -21.07
CA LEU A 119 -8.96 -6.88 -20.99
C LEU A 119 -9.72 -7.14 -22.30
N LYS A 120 -9.72 -6.18 -23.25
CA LYS A 120 -10.40 -6.26 -24.54
C LYS A 120 -9.49 -6.60 -25.71
N ILE A 121 -8.17 -6.79 -25.46
CA ILE A 121 -7.23 -7.09 -26.53
C ILE A 121 -7.50 -8.48 -27.10
N GLU A 122 -7.67 -8.54 -28.40
CA GLU A 122 -7.81 -9.76 -29.19
C GLU A 122 -6.57 -10.01 -30.06
N GLY A 123 -6.45 -11.19 -30.62
CA GLY A 123 -5.39 -11.58 -31.55
C GLY A 123 -4.41 -12.57 -30.94
N ASN A 124 -3.52 -13.10 -31.78
CA ASN A 124 -2.44 -14.01 -31.40
C ASN A 124 -1.11 -13.45 -31.88
N HIS A 125 -0.04 -13.69 -31.12
CA HIS A 125 1.31 -13.40 -31.58
C HIS A 125 1.75 -14.43 -32.63
N LEU A 126 2.28 -13.98 -33.75
CA LEU A 126 2.78 -14.82 -34.85
C LEU A 126 4.27 -14.51 -35.13
N GLY A 127 5.02 -14.10 -34.13
CA GLY A 127 6.40 -13.64 -34.29
C GLY A 127 7.44 -14.59 -33.66
N LYS A 128 8.63 -14.04 -33.40
CA LYS A 128 9.71 -14.73 -32.70
C LYS A 128 9.38 -14.88 -31.22
N PHE A 129 9.79 -16.00 -30.62
CA PHE A 129 9.69 -16.20 -29.18
C PHE A 129 10.65 -15.30 -28.42
N GLY A 130 10.26 -14.90 -27.20
CA GLY A 130 11.13 -14.22 -26.25
C GLY A 130 12.13 -15.15 -25.58
N SER A 131 12.99 -14.58 -24.75
CA SER A 131 13.99 -15.29 -23.95
C SER A 131 13.82 -14.94 -22.47
N ASP A 132 14.34 -15.80 -21.58
CA ASP A 132 14.32 -15.63 -20.14
C ASP A 132 15.73 -15.30 -19.62
N PHE A 133 15.82 -14.32 -18.71
CA PHE A 133 17.05 -13.81 -18.12
C PHE A 133 16.87 -13.61 -16.61
N GLN A 134 17.79 -14.14 -15.81
CA GLN A 134 17.85 -13.84 -14.40
C GLN A 134 18.53 -12.48 -14.18
N ILE A 135 17.95 -11.63 -13.36
CA ILE A 135 18.49 -10.30 -13.05
C ILE A 135 18.54 -10.03 -11.55
N SER A 136 19.29 -9.01 -11.16
CA SER A 136 19.31 -8.45 -9.81
C SER A 136 18.89 -6.98 -9.86
N SER A 137 18.36 -6.45 -8.75
CA SER A 137 17.96 -5.04 -8.62
C SER A 137 18.93 -4.27 -7.73
N ASN A 138 19.18 -3.01 -8.09
CA ASN A 138 19.88 -2.04 -7.25
C ASN A 138 18.94 -1.32 -6.26
N TYR A 139 17.72 -1.81 -6.11
CA TYR A 139 16.67 -1.21 -5.29
C TYR A 139 17.16 -0.85 -3.88
N ILE A 140 17.86 -1.76 -3.19
CA ILE A 140 18.38 -1.51 -1.83
C ILE A 140 19.39 -0.36 -1.80
N ASP A 141 20.24 -0.24 -2.81
CA ASP A 141 21.23 0.84 -2.88
C ASP A 141 20.55 2.19 -2.97
N VAL A 142 19.51 2.27 -3.80
CA VAL A 142 18.76 3.51 -4.01
C VAL A 142 18.00 3.95 -2.76
N ILE A 143 17.27 3.04 -2.09
CA ILE A 143 16.53 3.43 -0.88
C ILE A 143 17.48 3.75 0.29
N ALA A 144 18.61 3.05 0.42
CA ALA A 144 19.62 3.37 1.42
C ALA A 144 20.23 4.74 1.21
N ASP A 145 20.52 5.13 -0.05
CA ASP A 145 21.08 6.45 -0.36
C ASP A 145 20.09 7.58 -0.04
N VAL A 146 18.79 7.39 -0.33
CA VAL A 146 17.74 8.37 0.00
C VAL A 146 17.51 8.48 1.50
N ALA A 147 17.53 7.36 2.22
CA ALA A 147 17.32 7.33 3.66
C ALA A 147 18.55 7.79 4.47
N ARG A 148 19.74 7.86 3.84
CA ARG A 148 20.98 8.18 4.56
C ARG A 148 20.86 9.45 5.40
N SER A 149 21.29 9.36 6.64
CA SER A 149 21.28 10.45 7.63
C SER A 149 22.60 10.47 8.39
N ALA A 150 22.92 11.61 9.00
CA ALA A 150 24.02 11.75 9.94
C ALA A 150 23.65 11.25 11.36
N ASN A 151 22.39 10.85 11.59
CA ASN A 151 21.93 10.37 12.88
C ASN A 151 22.61 9.05 13.29
N ALA A 152 22.65 8.78 14.59
CA ALA A 152 23.30 7.60 15.13
C ALA A 152 22.63 6.30 14.65
N ALA A 153 23.40 5.22 14.59
CA ALA A 153 22.88 3.89 14.34
C ALA A 153 21.85 3.47 15.39
N VAL A 154 20.75 2.88 14.94
CA VAL A 154 19.66 2.39 15.81
C VAL A 154 19.59 0.87 15.84
N LYS A 155 18.91 0.34 16.85
CA LYS A 155 18.59 -1.10 16.99
C LYS A 155 17.18 -1.36 16.49
N ILE A 156 17.04 -2.24 15.52
CA ILE A 156 15.78 -2.49 14.80
C ILE A 156 15.35 -3.94 14.97
N GLY A 157 14.07 -4.15 15.29
CA GLY A 157 13.39 -5.43 15.11
C GLY A 157 12.59 -5.42 13.80
N ILE A 158 12.61 -6.51 13.05
CA ILE A 158 11.79 -6.60 11.83
C ILE A 158 11.10 -7.95 11.72
N ASP A 159 9.82 -7.92 11.42
CA ASP A 159 9.01 -9.08 11.08
C ASP A 159 8.77 -9.09 9.56
N LEU A 160 9.35 -10.08 8.91
CA LEU A 160 9.37 -10.20 7.44
C LEU A 160 8.22 -11.07 6.90
N ALA A 161 7.32 -11.56 7.76
CA ALA A 161 6.20 -12.46 7.38
C ALA A 161 6.64 -13.71 6.58
N GLY A 162 7.91 -14.10 6.61
CA GLY A 162 8.46 -15.08 5.67
C GLY A 162 8.34 -14.66 4.20
N GLY A 163 8.18 -13.35 3.94
CA GLY A 163 7.82 -12.77 2.66
C GLY A 163 8.99 -12.41 1.75
N ALA A 164 8.69 -11.67 0.71
CA ALA A 164 9.63 -11.28 -0.35
C ALA A 164 10.76 -10.36 0.11
N ALA A 165 10.62 -9.72 1.29
CA ALA A 165 11.67 -8.89 1.88
C ALA A 165 12.79 -9.68 2.57
N CYS A 166 12.66 -11.01 2.75
CA CYS A 166 13.72 -11.84 3.30
C CYS A 166 15.01 -11.68 2.49
N GLY A 167 16.13 -11.38 3.17
CA GLY A 167 17.41 -11.05 2.53
C GLY A 167 17.56 -9.61 2.01
N TYR A 168 16.48 -8.94 1.63
CA TYR A 168 16.49 -7.52 1.26
C TYR A 168 16.64 -6.61 2.48
N ALA A 169 15.88 -6.86 3.53
CA ALA A 169 15.91 -6.07 4.77
C ALA A 169 17.27 -6.12 5.44
N GLU A 170 17.92 -7.29 5.52
CA GLU A 170 19.25 -7.42 6.08
C GLU A 170 20.28 -6.56 5.35
N ARG A 171 20.30 -6.62 4.00
CA ARG A 171 21.18 -5.80 3.18
C ARG A 171 20.95 -4.31 3.40
N LEU A 172 19.68 -3.88 3.49
CA LEU A 172 19.30 -2.50 3.72
C LEU A 172 19.85 -1.98 5.05
N PHE A 173 19.52 -2.65 6.16
CA PHE A 173 19.88 -2.14 7.49
C PHE A 173 21.37 -2.25 7.77
N LYS A 174 22.07 -3.25 7.23
CA LYS A 174 23.55 -3.28 7.24
C LYS A 174 24.15 -2.08 6.49
N LYS A 175 23.57 -1.72 5.34
CA LYS A 175 24.06 -0.58 4.54
C LYS A 175 23.81 0.77 5.24
N LEU A 176 22.76 0.88 6.04
CA LEU A 176 22.45 2.02 6.90
C LEU A 176 23.25 2.03 8.21
N GLY A 177 24.02 0.97 8.50
CA GLY A 177 24.83 0.87 9.72
C GLY A 177 24.01 0.50 10.97
N HIS A 178 22.79 0.02 10.82
CA HIS A 178 21.91 -0.33 11.95
C HIS A 178 22.16 -1.74 12.45
N THR A 179 21.94 -1.95 13.76
CA THR A 179 21.84 -3.30 14.37
C THR A 179 20.43 -3.83 14.12
N TYR A 180 20.32 -5.05 13.63
CA TYR A 180 19.07 -5.60 13.16
C TYR A 180 18.80 -6.98 13.73
N TYR A 181 17.57 -7.23 14.14
CA TYR A 181 17.05 -8.52 14.60
C TYR A 181 15.80 -8.85 13.81
N SER A 182 15.58 -10.12 13.46
CA SER A 182 14.40 -10.51 12.69
C SER A 182 13.60 -11.62 13.34
N VAL A 183 12.28 -11.57 13.15
CA VAL A 183 11.35 -12.70 13.28
C VAL A 183 10.76 -12.97 11.90
N ASN A 184 10.32 -14.22 11.65
CA ASN A 184 9.79 -14.64 10.37
C ASN A 184 10.73 -14.33 9.18
N GLY A 185 12.06 -14.47 9.40
CA GLY A 185 13.09 -14.09 8.44
C GLY A 185 13.41 -15.14 7.37
N ILE A 186 12.76 -16.32 7.39
CA ILE A 186 12.96 -17.40 6.41
C ILE A 186 11.82 -17.36 5.40
N ALA A 187 12.17 -17.24 4.12
CA ALA A 187 11.20 -17.17 3.03
C ALA A 187 10.25 -18.37 3.04
N GLY A 188 8.95 -18.11 3.03
CA GLY A 188 7.88 -19.11 3.06
C GLY A 188 7.54 -19.66 4.45
N ILE A 189 8.21 -19.20 5.52
CA ILE A 189 7.96 -19.63 6.90
C ILE A 189 7.60 -18.43 7.76
N SER A 190 6.39 -18.44 8.33
CA SER A 190 5.90 -17.37 9.20
C SER A 190 5.02 -17.92 10.31
N SER A 191 5.14 -17.34 11.52
CA SER A 191 4.26 -17.60 12.67
C SER A 191 2.95 -16.85 12.61
N ARG A 192 2.82 -15.87 11.69
CA ARG A 192 1.61 -15.05 11.49
C ARG A 192 1.11 -15.06 10.04
N GLY A 193 -0.09 -14.50 9.85
CA GLY A 193 -0.63 -14.26 8.52
C GLY A 193 0.08 -13.13 7.75
N PRO A 194 -0.27 -12.94 6.47
CA PRO A 194 0.41 -11.99 5.58
C PRO A 194 0.10 -10.51 5.89
N ASP A 195 -0.98 -10.19 6.59
CA ASP A 195 -1.39 -8.80 6.86
C ASP A 195 -0.93 -8.32 8.24
N PRO A 196 0.08 -7.42 8.32
CA PRO A 196 0.55 -6.89 9.59
C PRO A 196 -0.45 -5.93 10.25
N THR A 197 -1.44 -5.41 9.48
CA THR A 197 -2.45 -4.50 10.05
C THR A 197 -3.49 -5.25 10.86
N ALA A 198 -3.80 -6.48 10.50
CA ALA A 198 -4.77 -7.35 11.17
C ALA A 198 -4.18 -8.17 12.33
N ASP A 199 -2.85 -8.33 12.39
CA ASP A 199 -2.14 -9.12 13.38
C ASP A 199 -1.76 -8.27 14.62
N ASP A 200 -1.65 -8.87 15.79
CA ASP A 200 -1.23 -8.17 17.03
C ASP A 200 0.29 -8.00 17.14
N LEU A 201 1.05 -8.66 16.25
CA LEU A 201 2.52 -8.63 16.17
C LEU A 201 3.23 -9.04 17.46
N ALA A 202 2.70 -10.04 18.18
CA ALA A 202 3.19 -10.46 19.48
C ALA A 202 4.68 -10.78 19.47
N ASP A 203 5.17 -11.54 18.49
CA ASP A 203 6.59 -11.91 18.37
C ASP A 203 7.49 -10.69 18.18
N LEU A 204 7.10 -9.75 17.30
CA LEU A 204 7.86 -8.51 17.08
C LEU A 204 7.83 -7.61 18.31
N ARG A 205 6.68 -7.46 18.97
CA ARG A 205 6.55 -6.66 20.19
C ARG A 205 7.42 -7.23 21.31
N GLY A 206 7.43 -8.55 21.48
CA GLY A 206 8.31 -9.24 22.42
C GLY A 206 9.80 -9.06 22.08
N LEU A 207 10.17 -9.14 20.79
CA LEU A 207 11.52 -8.88 20.32
C LEU A 207 11.97 -7.44 20.65
N VAL A 208 11.12 -6.45 20.39
CA VAL A 208 11.40 -5.02 20.64
C VAL A 208 11.65 -4.77 22.12
N THR A 209 10.75 -5.22 22.99
CA THR A 209 10.86 -4.97 24.44
C THR A 209 11.97 -5.78 25.08
N GLY A 210 12.12 -7.06 24.71
CA GLY A 210 13.14 -7.96 25.26
C GLY A 210 14.57 -7.53 24.95
N ASN A 211 14.81 -6.95 23.76
CA ASN A 211 16.13 -6.48 23.33
C ASN A 211 16.32 -4.97 23.43
N LYS A 212 15.35 -4.23 23.97
CA LYS A 212 15.36 -2.76 24.10
C LYS A 212 15.69 -2.09 22.76
N LEU A 213 14.92 -2.45 21.73
CA LEU A 213 15.11 -1.93 20.39
C LEU A 213 14.43 -0.56 20.25
N ASP A 214 14.95 0.27 19.36
CA ASP A 214 14.40 1.61 19.09
C ASP A 214 13.10 1.54 18.31
N HIS A 215 13.01 0.60 17.32
CA HIS A 215 11.84 0.40 16.47
C HIS A 215 11.62 -1.07 16.17
N GLY A 216 10.35 -1.43 15.99
CA GLY A 216 9.93 -2.66 15.35
C GLY A 216 9.20 -2.35 14.03
N PHE A 217 9.47 -3.11 12.98
CA PHE A 217 8.89 -2.98 11.65
C PHE A 217 8.24 -4.30 11.23
N ALA A 218 6.98 -4.29 10.83
CA ALA A 218 6.29 -5.46 10.30
C ALA A 218 5.84 -5.20 8.86
N LEU A 219 6.30 -6.04 7.96
CA LEU A 219 5.97 -5.97 6.52
C LEU A 219 4.86 -6.97 6.17
N ASP A 220 4.11 -6.70 5.11
CA ASP A 220 3.27 -7.70 4.47
C ASP A 220 4.11 -8.59 3.53
N LEU A 221 3.46 -9.59 2.92
CA LEU A 221 4.17 -10.67 2.22
C LEU A 221 4.98 -10.19 1.01
N ASP A 222 4.54 -9.15 0.32
CA ASP A 222 5.22 -8.54 -0.84
C ASP A 222 5.92 -7.21 -0.51
N ALA A 223 5.92 -6.83 0.79
CA ALA A 223 6.65 -5.71 1.37
C ALA A 223 6.26 -4.33 0.80
N ASP A 224 5.00 -4.17 0.36
CA ASP A 224 4.48 -2.87 -0.03
C ASP A 224 3.93 -2.06 1.17
N ARG A 225 3.64 -2.71 2.32
CA ARG A 225 3.12 -2.10 3.56
C ARG A 225 4.11 -2.21 4.70
N LEU A 226 4.00 -1.25 5.63
CA LEU A 226 4.77 -1.24 6.86
C LEU A 226 3.88 -0.87 8.05
N VAL A 227 3.90 -1.68 9.10
CA VAL A 227 3.38 -1.34 10.42
C VAL A 227 4.54 -1.16 11.40
N VAL A 228 4.48 -0.12 12.21
CA VAL A 228 5.53 0.21 13.18
C VAL A 228 5.12 -0.25 14.59
N VAL A 229 6.10 -0.79 15.31
CA VAL A 229 6.04 -1.01 16.76
C VAL A 229 7.04 -0.06 17.41
N ASN A 230 6.61 0.74 18.37
CA ASN A 230 7.49 1.68 19.06
C ASN A 230 8.40 0.97 20.10
N SER A 231 9.35 1.70 20.67
CA SER A 231 10.31 1.16 21.66
C SER A 231 9.66 0.60 22.95
N LYS A 232 8.39 0.92 23.20
CA LYS A 232 7.60 0.37 24.33
C LYS A 232 6.89 -0.95 23.97
N GLY A 233 7.02 -1.44 22.73
CA GLY A 233 6.31 -2.62 22.23
C GLY A 233 4.86 -2.34 21.86
N GLU A 234 4.48 -1.09 21.62
CA GLU A 234 3.12 -0.71 21.20
C GLU A 234 3.04 -0.68 19.68
N LYS A 235 2.08 -1.40 19.12
CA LYS A 235 1.75 -1.35 17.70
C LYS A 235 1.09 0.00 17.36
N LEU A 236 1.66 0.73 16.43
CA LEU A 236 1.13 2.01 15.98
C LEU A 236 0.00 1.83 14.96
N ASN A 237 -0.89 2.81 14.87
CA ASN A 237 -1.89 2.84 13.81
C ASN A 237 -1.22 3.12 12.45
N PRO A 238 -1.83 2.72 11.32
CA PRO A 238 -1.24 2.91 9.99
C PRO A 238 -0.95 4.38 9.63
N ASP A 239 -1.79 5.33 10.05
CA ASP A 239 -1.57 6.76 9.81
C ASP A 239 -0.29 7.26 10.50
N ALA A 240 0.07 6.72 11.68
CA ALA A 240 1.32 7.08 12.34
C ALA A 240 2.55 6.67 11.54
N THR A 241 2.52 5.51 10.86
CA THR A 241 3.58 5.09 9.93
C THR A 241 3.77 6.13 8.82
N LEU A 242 2.67 6.53 8.17
CA LEU A 242 2.72 7.54 7.11
C LEU A 242 3.22 8.90 7.64
N LEU A 243 2.79 9.32 8.82
CA LEU A 243 3.24 10.56 9.46
C LEU A 243 4.75 10.57 9.68
N LEU A 244 5.32 9.49 10.20
CA LEU A 244 6.77 9.37 10.42
C LEU A 244 7.54 9.44 9.09
N CYS A 245 7.06 8.78 8.04
CA CYS A 245 7.66 8.88 6.70
C CYS A 245 7.59 10.31 6.15
N ILE A 246 6.48 11.00 6.34
CA ILE A 246 6.29 12.39 5.92
C ILE A 246 7.20 13.33 6.72
N ALA A 247 7.39 13.10 8.01
CA ALA A 247 8.32 13.88 8.82
C ALA A 247 9.73 13.84 8.21
N ARG A 248 10.22 12.64 7.86
CA ARG A 248 11.51 12.51 7.17
C ARG A 248 11.51 13.14 5.79
N ALA A 249 10.44 13.00 5.02
CA ALA A 249 10.30 13.62 3.71
C ALA A 249 10.43 15.17 3.79
N LEU A 250 9.83 15.77 4.82
CA LEU A 250 9.95 17.21 5.10
C LEU A 250 11.37 17.61 5.49
N GLU A 251 12.08 16.81 6.32
CA GLU A 251 13.48 17.07 6.70
C GLU A 251 14.42 17.09 5.48
N ILE A 252 14.20 16.18 4.51
CA ILE A 252 14.99 16.15 3.27
C ILE A 252 14.52 17.15 2.22
N GLY A 253 13.60 18.06 2.59
CA GLY A 253 13.20 19.19 1.78
C GLY A 253 12.03 18.97 0.83
N LEU A 254 11.32 17.83 0.91
CA LEU A 254 10.11 17.60 0.12
C LEU A 254 8.95 18.46 0.67
N LYS A 255 8.12 19.02 -0.21
CA LYS A 255 7.13 20.02 0.20
C LYS A 255 5.73 19.77 -0.32
N LYS A 256 5.56 19.01 -1.40
CA LYS A 256 4.27 18.77 -2.05
C LYS A 256 3.82 17.34 -1.79
N PHE A 257 2.70 17.18 -1.11
CA PHE A 257 2.18 15.88 -0.71
C PHE A 257 0.80 15.61 -1.29
N VAL A 258 0.55 14.34 -1.63
CA VAL A 258 -0.78 13.82 -1.95
C VAL A 258 -1.13 12.73 -0.93
N THR A 259 -2.32 12.80 -0.36
CA THR A 259 -2.84 11.77 0.54
C THR A 259 -4.17 11.22 0.04
N SER A 260 -4.51 9.98 0.41
CA SER A 260 -5.86 9.49 0.19
C SER A 260 -6.87 10.22 1.08
N ILE A 261 -8.11 10.30 0.62
CA ILE A 261 -9.19 11.05 1.30
C ILE A 261 -9.49 10.55 2.73
N ASP A 262 -9.13 9.30 3.05
CA ASP A 262 -9.33 8.66 4.35
C ASP A 262 -8.11 8.78 5.29
N THR A 263 -7.09 9.53 4.88
CA THR A 263 -5.89 9.81 5.68
C THR A 263 -6.22 10.79 6.82
N SER A 264 -5.53 10.62 7.95
CA SER A 264 -5.68 11.44 9.15
C SER A 264 -5.41 12.93 8.88
N VAL A 265 -6.26 13.80 9.44
CA VAL A 265 -6.05 15.26 9.43
C VAL A 265 -4.79 15.67 10.21
N ALA A 266 -4.33 14.84 11.16
CA ALA A 266 -3.09 15.08 11.86
C ALA A 266 -1.89 15.17 10.88
N ILE A 267 -1.88 14.34 9.84
CA ILE A 267 -0.83 14.34 8.81
C ILE A 267 -0.83 15.67 8.05
N GLU A 268 -2.00 16.12 7.62
CA GLU A 268 -2.13 17.39 6.92
C GLU A 268 -1.68 18.57 7.78
N LYS A 269 -2.15 18.63 9.03
CA LYS A 269 -1.73 19.69 9.98
C LYS A 269 -0.22 19.67 10.23
N TYR A 270 0.38 18.47 10.39
CA TYR A 270 1.82 18.34 10.57
C TYR A 270 2.60 18.85 9.34
N ILE A 271 2.13 18.51 8.14
CA ILE A 271 2.72 19.00 6.88
C ILE A 271 2.72 20.54 6.85
N TYR A 272 1.58 21.17 7.13
CA TYR A 272 1.46 22.63 7.12
C TYR A 272 2.35 23.31 8.18
N GLN A 273 2.39 22.75 9.40
CA GLN A 273 3.22 23.27 10.48
C GLN A 273 4.72 23.22 10.16
N ASN A 274 5.14 22.32 9.25
CA ASN A 274 6.52 22.15 8.82
C ASN A 274 6.79 22.68 7.41
N ASN A 275 6.05 23.73 6.99
CA ASN A 275 6.22 24.42 5.71
C ASN A 275 6.08 23.54 4.46
N GLY A 276 5.32 22.45 4.56
CA GLY A 276 4.84 21.65 3.44
C GLY A 276 3.38 21.99 3.10
N ARG A 277 2.83 21.32 2.09
CA ARG A 277 1.42 21.42 1.72
C ARG A 277 0.88 20.13 1.14
N VAL A 278 -0.35 19.78 1.48
CA VAL A 278 -1.14 18.79 0.74
C VAL A 278 -1.68 19.49 -0.50
N VAL A 279 -1.22 19.06 -1.67
CA VAL A 279 -1.56 19.72 -2.96
C VAL A 279 -2.81 19.11 -3.58
N ALA A 280 -3.17 17.89 -3.21
CA ALA A 280 -4.40 17.24 -3.61
C ALA A 280 -4.72 16.03 -2.72
N TYR A 281 -6.00 15.65 -2.72
CA TYR A 281 -6.47 14.37 -2.20
C TYR A 281 -6.75 13.42 -3.36
N SER A 282 -6.61 12.12 -3.09
CA SER A 282 -6.96 11.06 -4.04
C SER A 282 -8.05 10.15 -3.50
N LYS A 283 -8.69 9.39 -4.38
CA LYS A 283 -9.44 8.20 -3.97
C LYS A 283 -8.52 7.23 -3.24
N VAL A 284 -9.08 6.40 -2.37
CA VAL A 284 -8.35 5.29 -1.72
C VAL A 284 -7.88 4.27 -2.78
N GLY A 285 -6.65 3.81 -2.65
CA GLY A 285 -6.01 2.84 -3.55
C GLY A 285 -4.71 3.36 -4.16
N GLU A 286 -3.66 2.55 -4.10
CA GLU A 286 -2.30 2.90 -4.56
C GLU A 286 -2.28 3.56 -5.94
N ALA A 287 -2.92 2.96 -6.94
CA ALA A 287 -2.92 3.49 -8.31
C ALA A 287 -3.61 4.86 -8.40
N ASN A 288 -4.64 5.12 -7.58
CA ASN A 288 -5.32 6.42 -7.53
C ASN A 288 -4.41 7.49 -6.92
N VAL A 289 -3.70 7.14 -5.83
CA VAL A 289 -2.73 8.04 -5.21
C VAL A 289 -1.62 8.38 -6.18
N VAL A 290 -1.04 7.38 -6.85
CA VAL A 290 0.03 7.56 -7.85
C VAL A 290 -0.44 8.41 -9.02
N SER A 291 -1.64 8.14 -9.57
CA SER A 291 -2.21 8.96 -10.65
C SER A 291 -2.30 10.43 -10.22
N LYS A 292 -2.85 10.68 -9.03
CA LYS A 292 -2.96 12.05 -8.53
C LYS A 292 -1.61 12.72 -8.27
N MET A 293 -0.61 11.95 -7.78
CA MET A 293 0.75 12.45 -7.60
C MET A 293 1.38 12.89 -8.92
N LEU A 294 1.19 12.12 -9.99
CA LEU A 294 1.69 12.45 -11.31
C LEU A 294 1.01 13.69 -11.87
N ASP A 295 -0.32 13.80 -11.74
CA ASP A 295 -1.10 14.95 -12.23
C ASP A 295 -0.63 16.28 -11.62
N VAL A 296 -0.28 16.30 -10.32
CA VAL A 296 0.09 17.52 -9.59
C VAL A 296 1.59 17.66 -9.34
N ASN A 297 2.40 16.73 -9.87
CA ASN A 297 3.84 16.65 -9.64
C ASN A 297 4.20 16.72 -8.14
N ALA A 298 3.63 15.81 -7.36
CA ALA A 298 3.88 15.71 -5.93
C ALA A 298 5.23 15.04 -5.63
N ASP A 299 5.84 15.43 -4.51
CA ASP A 299 7.13 14.91 -4.06
C ASP A 299 7.00 13.56 -3.35
N ALA A 300 5.97 13.41 -2.51
CA ALA A 300 5.69 12.21 -1.73
C ALA A 300 4.22 12.18 -1.24
N GLY A 301 3.85 11.14 -0.51
CA GLY A 301 2.55 10.99 0.13
C GLY A 301 2.17 9.54 0.35
N GLY A 302 0.87 9.22 0.31
CA GLY A 302 0.42 7.84 0.48
C GLY A 302 -0.99 7.68 1.01
N GLU A 303 -1.24 6.50 1.54
CA GLU A 303 -2.52 6.08 2.13
C GLU A 303 -2.34 5.83 3.63
N GLY A 304 -2.91 6.68 4.48
CA GLY A 304 -2.85 6.50 5.92
C GLY A 304 -3.46 5.17 6.38
N SER A 305 -4.63 4.81 5.85
CA SER A 305 -5.35 3.60 6.25
C SER A 305 -4.65 2.27 5.92
N SER A 306 -3.74 2.26 4.95
CA SER A 306 -3.03 1.07 4.52
C SER A 306 -1.55 1.04 4.93
N ALA A 307 -1.11 2.00 5.75
CA ALA A 307 0.30 2.16 6.14
C ALA A 307 1.24 2.22 4.91
N GLY A 308 0.80 2.92 3.86
CA GLY A 308 1.47 2.97 2.57
C GLY A 308 2.12 4.32 2.31
N PHE A 309 3.46 4.37 2.23
CA PHE A 309 4.24 5.53 1.83
C PHE A 309 4.71 5.41 0.38
N ILE A 310 4.60 6.50 -0.38
CA ILE A 310 4.97 6.58 -1.79
C ILE A 310 5.87 7.80 -2.02
N MET A 311 6.98 7.59 -2.71
CA MET A 311 7.88 8.64 -3.17
C MET A 311 8.12 8.43 -4.68
N PRO A 312 7.42 9.13 -5.59
CA PRO A 312 7.44 8.86 -7.03
C PRO A 312 8.83 8.90 -7.68
N LYS A 313 9.72 9.74 -7.14
CA LYS A 313 11.12 9.79 -7.57
C LYS A 313 11.85 8.46 -7.38
N ILE A 314 11.46 7.69 -6.37
CA ILE A 314 12.04 6.38 -6.04
C ILE A 314 11.18 5.28 -6.65
N ASN A 315 9.93 5.16 -6.22
CA ASN A 315 8.98 4.18 -6.73
C ASN A 315 7.57 4.78 -6.82
N MET A 316 6.85 4.43 -7.87
CA MET A 316 5.44 4.80 -8.05
C MET A 316 4.51 3.70 -7.50
N CYS A 317 4.82 3.22 -6.30
CA CYS A 317 4.02 2.28 -5.52
C CYS A 317 4.29 2.51 -4.03
N ARG A 318 3.47 1.93 -3.17
CA ARG A 318 3.79 1.82 -1.75
C ARG A 318 5.08 1.05 -1.57
N ASP A 319 5.87 1.45 -0.57
CA ASP A 319 7.21 0.90 -0.38
C ASP A 319 7.52 0.75 1.12
N GLY A 320 7.30 -0.47 1.63
CA GLY A 320 7.47 -0.77 3.05
C GLY A 320 8.94 -0.73 3.50
N LEU A 321 9.89 -1.14 2.66
CA LEU A 321 11.32 -1.07 3.01
C LEU A 321 11.85 0.37 2.94
N LEU A 322 11.41 1.18 1.99
CA LEU A 322 11.71 2.62 1.96
C LEU A 322 11.13 3.30 3.22
N ALA A 323 9.90 2.97 3.60
CA ALA A 323 9.27 3.49 4.81
C ALA A 323 10.07 3.11 6.07
N ALA A 324 10.47 1.84 6.20
CA ALA A 324 11.30 1.38 7.31
C ALA A 324 12.67 2.09 7.36
N ALA A 325 13.35 2.23 6.22
CA ALA A 325 14.61 2.96 6.10
C ALA A 325 14.43 4.44 6.50
N THR A 326 13.39 5.08 6.00
CA THR A 326 13.06 6.49 6.26
C THR A 326 12.82 6.73 7.75
N ILE A 327 12.02 5.87 8.41
CA ILE A 327 11.71 6.00 9.83
C ILE A 327 12.94 5.70 10.70
N SER A 328 13.74 4.69 10.35
CA SER A 328 14.93 4.31 11.11
C SER A 328 16.03 5.38 11.15
N THR A 329 15.95 6.36 10.27
CA THR A 329 16.91 7.47 10.17
C THR A 329 16.40 8.79 10.73
N LEU A 330 15.18 8.82 11.27
CA LEU A 330 14.65 9.97 12.01
C LEU A 330 15.37 10.15 13.36
N ASP A 331 15.50 11.39 13.79
CA ASP A 331 15.87 11.69 15.16
C ASP A 331 14.79 11.19 16.15
N LYS A 332 15.22 10.62 17.27
CA LYS A 332 14.31 10.06 18.28
C LYS A 332 13.30 11.08 18.80
N LYS A 333 13.72 12.33 18.98
CA LYS A 333 12.84 13.41 19.44
C LYS A 333 11.75 13.70 18.40
N ILE A 334 12.08 13.68 17.11
CA ILE A 334 11.08 13.88 16.04
C ILE A 334 10.07 12.74 16.04
N VAL A 335 10.52 11.50 16.22
CA VAL A 335 9.61 10.34 16.35
C VAL A 335 8.65 10.54 17.53
N GLU A 336 9.17 10.90 18.71
CA GLU A 336 8.35 11.15 19.91
C GLU A 336 7.36 12.31 19.69
N ASP A 337 7.81 13.42 19.13
CA ASP A 337 6.96 14.59 18.83
C ASP A 337 5.85 14.24 17.83
N CYS A 338 6.15 13.50 16.76
CA CYS A 338 5.15 13.01 15.79
C CYS A 338 4.10 12.12 16.44
N LEU A 339 4.52 11.16 17.28
CA LEU A 339 3.60 10.23 17.94
C LEU A 339 2.72 10.95 18.96
N ASN A 340 3.29 11.87 19.74
CA ASN A 340 2.54 12.72 20.68
C ASN A 340 1.53 13.60 19.93
N PHE A 341 1.89 14.15 18.78
CA PHE A 341 0.99 14.93 17.95
C PHE A 341 -0.16 14.07 17.40
N ALA A 342 0.15 12.91 16.81
CA ALA A 342 -0.85 12.00 16.26
C ALA A 342 -1.82 11.46 17.32
N SER A 343 -1.36 11.24 18.56
CA SER A 343 -2.18 10.71 19.66
C SER A 343 -3.34 11.64 20.07
N GLN A 344 -3.29 12.92 19.70
CA GLN A 344 -4.37 13.87 19.94
C GLN A 344 -5.59 13.61 19.07
N PHE A 345 -5.45 12.85 17.98
CA PHE A 345 -6.52 12.54 17.03
C PHE A 345 -6.95 11.09 17.14
N LYS A 346 -8.26 10.89 17.29
CA LYS A 346 -8.83 9.56 17.42
C LYS A 346 -9.65 9.20 16.19
N GLN A 347 -9.29 8.11 15.56
CA GLN A 347 -10.04 7.56 14.43
C GLN A 347 -10.91 6.39 14.88
N ILE A 348 -12.11 6.31 14.30
CA ILE A 348 -13.02 5.19 14.42
C ILE A 348 -13.36 4.74 13.00
N ARG A 349 -13.07 3.47 12.69
CA ARG A 349 -13.40 2.85 11.40
C ARG A 349 -14.36 1.68 11.64
N SER A 350 -15.47 1.68 10.94
CA SER A 350 -16.52 0.68 11.08
C SER A 350 -17.21 0.41 9.73
N LYS A 351 -18.10 -0.57 9.71
CA LYS A 351 -18.90 -0.91 8.54
C LYS A 351 -20.33 -1.24 8.94
N ILE A 352 -21.28 -0.90 8.08
CA ILE A 352 -22.68 -1.29 8.16
C ILE A 352 -22.94 -2.30 7.04
N PRO A 353 -23.52 -3.50 7.33
CA PRO A 353 -23.93 -4.43 6.29
C PRO A 353 -24.95 -3.76 5.35
N ALA A 354 -24.67 -3.78 4.04
CA ALA A 354 -25.51 -3.12 3.05
C ALA A 354 -25.45 -3.86 1.72
N ASN A 355 -26.60 -4.01 1.05
CA ASN A 355 -26.63 -4.62 -0.28
C ASN A 355 -25.92 -3.73 -1.29
N SER A 356 -24.98 -4.27 -2.04
CA SER A 356 -24.19 -3.53 -3.02
C SER A 356 -25.03 -2.87 -4.11
N SER A 357 -26.20 -3.40 -4.46
CA SER A 357 -27.11 -2.79 -5.44
C SER A 357 -27.67 -1.44 -4.97
N LEU A 358 -27.68 -1.17 -3.65
CA LEU A 358 -28.18 0.05 -3.05
C LEU A 358 -27.08 1.07 -2.74
N HIS A 359 -25.80 0.67 -2.85
CA HIS A 359 -24.67 1.54 -2.50
C HIS A 359 -24.75 2.89 -3.21
N ARG A 360 -25.00 2.88 -4.53
CA ARG A 360 -25.06 4.10 -5.32
C ARG A 360 -26.16 5.04 -4.84
N ALA A 361 -27.36 4.51 -4.63
CA ALA A 361 -28.53 5.29 -4.20
C ALA A 361 -28.33 5.91 -2.79
N VAL A 362 -27.63 5.20 -1.90
CA VAL A 362 -27.27 5.72 -0.57
C VAL A 362 -26.23 6.84 -0.70
N ILE A 363 -25.13 6.60 -1.43
CA ILE A 363 -24.03 7.57 -1.56
C ILE A 363 -24.50 8.87 -2.20
N GLU A 364 -25.34 8.82 -3.23
CA GLU A 364 -25.87 10.00 -3.92
C GLU A 364 -26.71 10.92 -2.99
N LYS A 365 -27.35 10.39 -1.94
CA LYS A 365 -28.16 11.15 -0.98
C LYS A 365 -27.39 11.65 0.25
N LEU A 366 -26.20 11.12 0.52
CA LEU A 366 -25.40 11.46 1.71
C LEU A 366 -25.02 12.95 1.81
N PRO A 367 -24.67 13.67 0.71
CA PRO A 367 -24.35 15.08 0.81
C PRO A 367 -25.46 15.89 1.47
N ASP A 368 -26.74 15.65 1.14
CA ASP A 368 -27.88 16.35 1.74
C ASP A 368 -28.03 16.01 3.23
N ILE A 369 -27.73 14.76 3.61
CA ILE A 369 -27.79 14.31 5.02
C ILE A 369 -26.75 15.00 5.91
N PHE A 370 -25.55 15.29 5.36
CA PHE A 370 -24.46 15.90 6.11
C PHE A 370 -24.37 17.43 5.95
N LYS A 371 -25.09 18.03 5.00
CA LYS A 371 -25.02 19.46 4.69
C LYS A 371 -25.25 20.38 5.88
N GLY A 372 -26.12 20.00 6.82
CA GLY A 372 -26.39 20.78 8.04
C GLY A 372 -25.36 20.59 9.18
N ASP A 373 -24.50 19.59 9.09
CA ASP A 373 -23.52 19.21 10.12
C ASP A 373 -22.07 19.53 9.72
N SER A 374 -21.83 19.97 8.47
CA SER A 374 -20.50 20.17 7.93
C SER A 374 -20.36 21.52 7.24
N TYR A 375 -19.16 22.08 7.28
CA TYR A 375 -18.86 23.29 6.51
C TYR A 375 -18.38 22.99 5.09
N SER A 376 -17.97 21.77 4.80
CA SER A 376 -17.52 21.32 3.48
C SER A 376 -17.79 19.84 3.26
N ILE A 377 -18.08 19.47 2.01
CA ILE A 377 -18.31 18.09 1.58
C ILE A 377 -17.46 17.81 0.36
N LEU A 378 -16.69 16.69 0.41
CA LEU A 378 -15.90 16.17 -0.69
C LEU A 378 -16.53 14.86 -1.19
N THR A 379 -16.55 14.63 -2.51
CA THR A 379 -17.25 13.49 -3.14
C THR A 379 -16.35 12.66 -4.05
N GLU A 380 -15.03 12.75 -3.90
CA GLU A 380 -14.03 12.05 -4.71
C GLU A 380 -14.09 10.52 -4.57
N ASP A 381 -14.35 10.01 -3.35
CA ASP A 381 -14.49 8.58 -3.06
C ASP A 381 -15.52 8.35 -1.95
N GLY A 382 -16.79 8.28 -2.32
CA GLY A 382 -17.89 8.35 -1.38
C GLY A 382 -18.19 9.79 -0.96
N VAL A 383 -18.50 10.04 0.30
CA VAL A 383 -18.83 11.36 0.83
C VAL A 383 -18.00 11.62 2.10
N LYS A 384 -17.10 12.60 2.05
CA LYS A 384 -16.37 13.10 3.22
C LYS A 384 -16.97 14.45 3.66
N ALA A 385 -17.62 14.44 4.81
CA ALA A 385 -18.15 15.64 5.46
C ALA A 385 -17.10 16.18 6.44
N ILE A 386 -16.60 17.37 6.20
CA ILE A 386 -15.68 18.08 7.09
C ILE A 386 -16.53 18.84 8.10
N ILE A 387 -16.48 18.45 9.37
CA ILE A 387 -17.30 19.02 10.44
C ILE A 387 -16.66 20.28 11.02
N ASP A 388 -15.38 20.21 11.28
CA ASP A 388 -14.52 21.32 11.73
C ASP A 388 -13.07 21.07 11.27
N GLU A 389 -12.13 21.93 11.65
CA GLU A 389 -10.71 21.83 11.27
C GLU A 389 -10.00 20.56 11.78
N GLU A 390 -10.64 19.81 12.68
CA GLU A 390 -10.06 18.64 13.35
C GLU A 390 -10.95 17.41 13.28
N SER A 391 -12.12 17.52 12.62
CA SER A 391 -13.14 16.48 12.63
C SER A 391 -13.75 16.27 11.26
N TRP A 392 -13.84 15.02 10.85
CA TRP A 392 -14.50 14.62 9.61
C TRP A 392 -15.21 13.27 9.73
N VAL A 393 -16.18 13.05 8.86
CA VAL A 393 -16.84 11.76 8.60
C VAL A 393 -16.64 11.40 7.14
N LEU A 394 -16.19 10.20 6.85
CA LEU A 394 -16.13 9.63 5.51
C LEU A 394 -17.05 8.41 5.43
N VAL A 395 -17.98 8.43 4.48
CA VAL A 395 -18.89 7.31 4.18
C VAL A 395 -18.64 6.88 2.75
N ARG A 396 -18.30 5.60 2.54
CA ARG A 396 -18.04 5.07 1.21
C ARG A 396 -18.47 3.61 1.06
N PRO A 397 -18.78 3.15 -0.17
CA PRO A 397 -19.07 1.75 -0.40
C PRO A 397 -17.80 0.90 -0.17
N SER A 398 -17.97 -0.33 0.26
CA SER A 398 -16.88 -1.30 0.25
C SER A 398 -16.72 -1.88 -1.15
N ASN A 399 -15.50 -1.89 -1.67
CA ASN A 399 -15.18 -2.52 -2.97
C ASN A 399 -15.07 -4.05 -2.87
N THR A 400 -15.06 -4.61 -1.65
CA THR A 400 -14.77 -6.02 -1.42
C THR A 400 -15.87 -6.77 -0.67
N GLU A 401 -16.79 -6.05 -0.03
CA GLU A 401 -17.83 -6.61 0.85
C GLU A 401 -19.18 -5.95 0.57
N HIS A 402 -20.26 -6.63 0.92
CA HIS A 402 -21.62 -6.06 0.95
C HIS A 402 -21.79 -5.15 2.18
N ALA A 403 -21.09 -4.00 2.18
CA ALA A 403 -21.07 -3.08 3.29
C ALA A 403 -20.82 -1.64 2.87
N ILE A 404 -21.32 -0.70 3.66
CA ILE A 404 -20.94 0.72 3.64
C ILE A 404 -19.95 0.94 4.78
N ARG A 405 -18.79 1.51 4.47
CA ARG A 405 -17.74 1.84 5.44
C ARG A 405 -17.96 3.26 5.97
N ILE A 406 -17.83 3.41 7.28
CA ILE A 406 -17.88 4.71 7.97
C ILE A 406 -16.56 4.89 8.70
N SER A 407 -15.86 5.96 8.38
CA SER A 407 -14.65 6.38 9.06
C SER A 407 -14.89 7.76 9.66
N VAL A 408 -14.46 7.95 10.90
CA VAL A 408 -14.58 9.22 11.60
C VAL A 408 -13.25 9.54 12.24
N GLU A 409 -12.86 10.79 12.20
CA GLU A 409 -11.74 11.30 12.97
C GLU A 409 -12.13 12.59 13.69
N SER A 410 -11.63 12.74 14.88
CA SER A 410 -11.72 13.98 15.64
C SER A 410 -10.63 14.04 16.68
N LYS A 411 -10.30 15.25 17.13
CA LYS A 411 -9.42 15.45 18.27
C LYS A 411 -10.14 14.95 19.52
N SER A 412 -9.50 13.96 20.21
CA SER A 412 -9.95 13.38 21.49
C SER A 412 -11.35 12.72 21.49
N GLU A 413 -12.16 12.98 22.54
CA GLU A 413 -13.36 12.22 22.89
C GLU A 413 -14.57 12.45 21.98
N LYS A 414 -14.57 13.49 21.15
CA LYS A 414 -15.69 13.83 20.25
C LYS A 414 -15.90 12.75 19.16
N ALA A 415 -14.85 12.01 18.78
CA ALA A 415 -14.91 11.02 17.71
C ALA A 415 -16.04 9.99 17.88
N LEU A 416 -16.27 9.52 19.11
CA LEU A 416 -17.33 8.53 19.39
C LEU A 416 -18.74 9.13 19.22
N ALA A 417 -18.95 10.36 19.66
CA ALA A 417 -20.22 11.04 19.50
C ALA A 417 -20.54 11.31 18.02
N ILE A 418 -19.54 11.78 17.26
CA ILE A 418 -19.64 12.00 15.81
C ILE A 418 -19.93 10.68 15.09
N TYR A 419 -19.23 9.60 15.47
CA TYR A 419 -19.44 8.28 14.89
C TYR A 419 -20.87 7.77 15.11
N LYS A 420 -21.39 7.85 16.35
CA LYS A 420 -22.76 7.43 16.66
C LYS A 420 -23.78 8.19 15.80
N LYS A 421 -23.69 9.51 15.78
CA LYS A 421 -24.58 10.36 14.97
C LYS A 421 -24.50 10.05 13.47
N ALA A 422 -23.29 9.86 12.94
CA ALA A 422 -23.08 9.50 11.53
C ALA A 422 -23.65 8.14 11.20
N SER A 423 -23.40 7.14 12.05
CA SER A 423 -23.90 5.78 11.86
C SER A 423 -25.43 5.69 11.87
N GLU A 424 -26.09 6.41 12.80
CA GLU A 424 -27.54 6.51 12.85
C GLU A 424 -28.11 7.13 11.57
N LYS A 425 -27.52 8.23 11.10
CA LYS A 425 -27.94 8.89 9.85
C LYS A 425 -27.80 7.98 8.63
N VAL A 426 -26.65 7.30 8.49
CA VAL A 426 -26.38 6.40 7.38
C VAL A 426 -27.31 5.18 7.44
N GLN A 427 -27.56 4.61 8.63
CA GLN A 427 -28.48 3.49 8.80
C GLN A 427 -29.92 3.90 8.44
N THR A 428 -30.40 5.03 8.96
CA THR A 428 -31.74 5.54 8.64
C THR A 428 -31.92 5.78 7.14
N LEU A 429 -30.90 6.36 6.48
CA LEU A 429 -30.91 6.54 5.03
C LEU A 429 -30.94 5.23 4.28
N TYR A 430 -30.12 4.24 4.70
CA TYR A 430 -30.08 2.92 4.08
C TYR A 430 -31.43 2.21 4.18
N ASP A 431 -32.09 2.27 5.37
CA ASP A 431 -33.40 1.66 5.59
C ASP A 431 -34.52 2.35 4.77
N HIS A 432 -34.37 3.65 4.51
CA HIS A 432 -35.31 4.39 3.65
C HIS A 432 -35.13 4.11 2.14
N VAL A 433 -33.91 3.77 1.73
CA VAL A 433 -33.59 3.44 0.33
C VAL A 433 -33.87 1.96 0.01
N ARG A 434 -33.89 1.10 1.04
CA ARG A 434 -34.19 -0.35 0.95
C ARG A 434 -35.66 -0.60 0.68
#